data_2aa45c6eb3528ad92faadff76edca512
#
_entry.id   2aa45c6eb3528ad92faadff76edca512
#
_cell.length_a   1.000
_cell.length_b   1.000
_cell.length_c   1.000
_cell.angle_alpha   90.00
_cell.angle_beta   90.00
_cell.angle_gamma   90.00
#
_symmetry.space_group_name_H-M   'P 1'
#
loop_
_entity.id
_entity.type
_entity.pdbx_description
1 polymer ?
#
loop_
_entity_poly.entity_id
_entity_poly.type
_entity_poly.pdbx_seq_one_letter_code
_entity_poly.pdbx_strand_id
1 'polypeptide(L)'
;MSYNKIIIRRGTGVPTTSNLDSYSLGWSTDGKKLYINDNGIIRIIAGQNPVFTDAANTFAANKTQIFSGPVNFTNTVTLTTSPTSNNDVTNKQYVDSQIQTYIQGLDIRESVVCATKPSETLSDWTYSAGTLTAPHTGVGSIDGITFTRDMRVLVKNRPEDLYNNIYTVEAIGDDEHTAQLKQVESLDSLDAGIFVFVEQGTINQNTGWVISQVNPVSSQNQCIWTQFSGAGAQALATLSDV
;
A
#
# COMPACT_ATOMS: atom_id res chain seq x y z
N MET A 1 69.16 -13.45 -15.12
CA MET A 1 67.72 -13.46 -15.40
C MET A 1 67.40 -12.26 -16.30
N SER A 2 66.89 -12.51 -17.50
CA SER A 2 66.51 -11.44 -18.42
C SER A 2 65.14 -10.95 -17.98
N TYR A 3 65.07 -9.74 -17.55
CA TYR A 3 63.74 -9.10 -17.25
C TYR A 3 63.09 -8.65 -18.56
N ASN A 4 61.96 -9.22 -18.89
CA ASN A 4 61.17 -8.75 -20.03
C ASN A 4 60.63 -7.35 -19.72
N LYS A 5 61.16 -6.35 -20.44
CA LYS A 5 60.73 -4.95 -20.31
C LYS A 5 59.37 -4.79 -21.00
N ILE A 6 58.30 -4.46 -20.23
CA ILE A 6 57.02 -4.08 -20.81
C ILE A 6 57.13 -2.63 -21.29
N ILE A 7 57.03 -2.43 -22.60
CA ILE A 7 57.03 -1.10 -23.20
C ILE A 7 55.57 -0.67 -23.42
N ILE A 8 55.15 0.42 -22.75
CA ILE A 8 53.87 1.05 -22.99
C ILE A 8 54.08 2.15 -24.04
N ARG A 9 53.44 2.00 -25.20
CA ARG A 9 53.42 3.05 -26.22
C ARG A 9 52.52 4.22 -25.74
N ARG A 10 52.99 5.44 -25.95
CA ARG A 10 52.24 6.67 -25.62
C ARG A 10 51.79 7.37 -26.89
N GLY A 11 50.56 7.86 -26.87
CA GLY A 11 49.99 8.65 -27.96
C GLY A 11 48.78 9.48 -27.49
N THR A 12 48.27 10.30 -28.39
CA THR A 12 47.02 11.01 -28.22
C THR A 12 45.86 10.22 -28.87
N GLY A 13 44.68 10.30 -28.34
CA GLY A 13 43.51 9.60 -28.87
C GLY A 13 43.43 8.10 -28.51
N VAL A 14 42.46 7.44 -29.07
CA VAL A 14 42.25 6.00 -28.92
C VAL A 14 43.22 5.27 -29.84
N PRO A 15 44.03 4.30 -29.35
CA PRO A 15 44.86 3.50 -30.23
C PRO A 15 44.03 2.73 -31.26
N THR A 16 44.63 2.48 -32.38
CA THR A 16 44.11 1.60 -33.44
C THR A 16 44.95 0.36 -33.57
N THR A 17 44.45 -0.65 -34.25
CA THR A 17 45.21 -1.88 -34.54
C THR A 17 46.39 -1.65 -35.46
N SER A 18 46.44 -0.50 -36.18
CA SER A 18 47.57 -0.11 -37.02
C SER A 18 48.71 0.58 -36.23
N ASN A 19 48.44 1.17 -35.07
CA ASN A 19 49.42 1.89 -34.26
C ASN A 19 49.76 1.22 -32.90
N LEU A 20 49.05 0.17 -32.56
CA LEU A 20 49.31 -0.64 -31.38
C LEU A 20 49.30 -2.12 -31.78
N ASP A 21 50.46 -2.73 -31.75
CA ASP A 21 50.64 -4.14 -32.12
C ASP A 21 49.83 -5.07 -31.23
N SER A 22 49.49 -6.26 -31.76
CA SER A 22 48.76 -7.26 -30.97
C SER A 22 49.48 -7.59 -29.67
N TYR A 23 48.74 -7.74 -28.60
CA TYR A 23 49.22 -7.99 -27.23
C TYR A 23 50.11 -6.90 -26.63
N SER A 24 50.09 -5.69 -27.21
CA SER A 24 50.80 -4.52 -26.70
C SER A 24 49.92 -3.61 -25.89
N LEU A 25 50.53 -2.83 -24.99
CA LEU A 25 49.87 -1.82 -24.18
C LEU A 25 50.07 -0.42 -24.78
N GLY A 26 49.01 0.38 -24.79
CA GLY A 26 49.04 1.78 -25.21
C GLY A 26 48.48 2.69 -24.15
N TRP A 27 49.13 3.82 -23.88
CA TRP A 27 48.64 4.88 -23.01
C TRP A 27 48.21 6.09 -23.83
N SER A 28 46.94 6.46 -23.74
CA SER A 28 46.40 7.71 -24.29
C SER A 28 46.62 8.83 -23.27
N THR A 29 47.32 9.87 -23.66
CA THR A 29 47.68 10.97 -22.77
C THR A 29 46.54 12.00 -22.62
N ASP A 30 45.72 12.18 -23.63
CA ASP A 30 44.54 13.03 -23.63
C ASP A 30 43.35 12.36 -22.95
N GLY A 31 43.09 11.08 -23.26
CA GLY A 31 42.01 10.30 -22.64
C GLY A 31 42.39 9.69 -21.28
N LYS A 32 43.67 9.77 -20.87
CA LYS A 32 44.19 9.20 -19.60
C LYS A 32 43.75 7.73 -19.38
N LYS A 33 43.77 6.95 -20.45
CA LYS A 33 43.33 5.56 -20.47
C LYS A 33 44.46 4.64 -20.91
N LEU A 34 44.50 3.46 -20.29
CA LEU A 34 45.40 2.36 -20.69
C LEU A 34 44.61 1.38 -21.55
N TYR A 35 45.18 1.09 -22.72
CA TYR A 35 44.61 0.17 -23.69
C TYR A 35 45.48 -1.05 -23.89
N ILE A 36 44.87 -2.13 -24.31
CA ILE A 36 45.53 -3.30 -24.83
C ILE A 36 44.99 -3.63 -26.22
N ASN A 37 45.84 -4.00 -27.13
CA ASN A 37 45.41 -4.64 -28.37
C ASN A 37 45.37 -6.16 -28.11
N ASP A 38 44.19 -6.68 -27.87
CA ASP A 38 43.94 -8.09 -27.64
C ASP A 38 43.60 -8.76 -28.97
N ASN A 39 44.66 -9.20 -29.67
CA ASN A 39 44.56 -9.87 -30.95
C ASN A 39 43.66 -9.16 -31.99
N GLY A 40 43.94 -7.87 -32.24
CA GLY A 40 43.18 -7.05 -33.18
C GLY A 40 41.94 -6.33 -32.57
N ILE A 41 41.71 -6.49 -31.29
CA ILE A 41 40.63 -5.77 -30.57
C ILE A 41 41.26 -4.81 -29.56
N ILE A 42 41.01 -3.52 -29.71
CA ILE A 42 41.46 -2.50 -28.75
C ILE A 42 40.53 -2.49 -27.53
N ARG A 43 41.05 -2.77 -26.36
CA ARG A 43 40.30 -2.78 -25.09
C ARG A 43 40.88 -1.76 -24.11
N ILE A 44 40.05 -1.11 -23.34
CA ILE A 44 40.48 -0.29 -22.20
C ILE A 44 40.64 -1.22 -21.00
N ILE A 45 41.80 -1.14 -20.35
CA ILE A 45 42.09 -1.93 -19.15
C ILE A 45 42.27 -1.10 -17.88
N ALA A 46 42.58 0.19 -18.01
CA ALA A 46 42.59 1.12 -16.89
C ALA A 46 42.49 2.58 -17.39
N GLY A 47 42.00 3.48 -16.55
CA GLY A 47 41.88 4.90 -16.87
C GLY A 47 41.30 5.74 -15.74
N GLN A 48 41.34 7.06 -15.93
CA GLN A 48 40.89 8.01 -14.93
C GLN A 48 39.35 8.05 -14.77
N ASN A 49 38.60 7.62 -15.78
CA ASN A 49 37.20 7.35 -15.63
C ASN A 49 36.96 5.85 -15.54
N PRO A 50 36.42 5.39 -14.43
CA PRO A 50 36.09 3.97 -14.32
C PRO A 50 35.10 3.57 -15.43
N VAL A 51 35.05 2.31 -15.68
CA VAL A 51 34.36 1.56 -16.75
C VAL A 51 32.92 1.98 -17.05
N PHE A 52 32.37 3.00 -16.38
CA PHE A 52 30.93 3.19 -16.22
C PHE A 52 30.35 4.48 -16.86
N THR A 53 31.11 5.24 -17.64
CA THR A 53 30.59 6.57 -18.03
C THR A 53 29.87 6.63 -19.37
N ASP A 54 30.10 5.71 -20.32
CA ASP A 54 29.65 5.95 -21.70
C ASP A 54 28.88 4.79 -22.35
N ALA A 55 28.66 3.69 -21.66
CA ALA A 55 27.90 2.54 -22.20
C ALA A 55 27.25 1.70 -21.10
N ALA A 56 26.26 0.92 -21.48
CA ALA A 56 25.67 -0.07 -20.58
C ALA A 56 26.78 -1.05 -20.10
N ASN A 57 26.99 -1.09 -18.80
CA ASN A 57 27.93 -2.04 -18.20
C ASN A 57 27.16 -3.30 -17.82
N THR A 58 27.51 -4.40 -18.48
CA THR A 58 26.93 -5.71 -18.16
C THR A 58 27.92 -6.50 -17.33
N PHE A 59 27.55 -6.85 -16.12
CA PHE A 59 28.29 -7.79 -15.30
C PHE A 59 27.90 -9.21 -15.70
N ALA A 60 28.89 -10.12 -15.73
CA ALA A 60 28.65 -11.51 -16.10
C ALA A 60 27.58 -12.12 -15.15
N ALA A 61 26.65 -12.90 -15.72
CA ALA A 61 25.70 -13.66 -14.95
C ALA A 61 26.43 -14.56 -13.91
N ASN A 62 25.82 -14.73 -12.76
CA ASN A 62 26.33 -15.55 -11.64
C ASN A 62 27.64 -15.04 -11.02
N LYS A 63 27.92 -13.73 -11.13
CA LYS A 63 29.03 -13.09 -10.41
C LYS A 63 28.49 -12.09 -9.41
N THR A 64 28.91 -12.25 -8.15
CA THR A 64 28.62 -11.28 -7.10
C THR A 64 29.39 -10.00 -7.34
N GLN A 65 28.71 -8.85 -7.31
CA GLN A 65 29.33 -7.54 -7.30
C GLN A 65 29.32 -7.03 -5.86
N ILE A 66 30.50 -6.74 -5.31
CA ILE A 66 30.62 -6.27 -3.92
C ILE A 66 31.04 -4.79 -3.96
N PHE A 67 30.21 -3.95 -3.37
CA PHE A 67 30.47 -2.53 -3.14
C PHE A 67 30.77 -2.35 -1.66
N SER A 68 31.99 -1.98 -1.30
CA SER A 68 32.39 -1.80 0.10
C SER A 68 32.07 -0.41 0.67
N GLY A 69 31.47 0.45 -0.13
CA GLY A 69 31.07 1.81 0.25
C GLY A 69 29.65 2.14 -0.19
N PRO A 70 29.18 3.37 0.10
CA PRO A 70 27.88 3.83 -0.36
C PRO A 70 27.73 3.76 -1.87
N VAL A 71 26.58 3.26 -2.34
CA VAL A 71 26.21 3.24 -3.75
C VAL A 71 25.04 4.21 -3.95
N ASN A 72 25.21 5.16 -4.87
CA ASN A 72 24.18 6.14 -5.19
C ASN A 72 23.65 5.88 -6.60
N PHE A 73 22.37 5.63 -6.71
CA PHE A 73 21.64 5.50 -7.97
C PHE A 73 20.85 6.79 -8.22
N THR A 74 21.21 7.51 -9.27
CA THR A 74 20.52 8.75 -9.66
C THR A 74 19.31 8.53 -10.58
N ASN A 75 19.17 7.31 -11.09
CA ASN A 75 18.08 6.89 -11.98
C ASN A 75 17.38 5.63 -11.43
N THR A 76 16.40 5.15 -12.18
CA THR A 76 15.61 3.98 -11.83
C THR A 76 16.49 2.73 -11.66
N VAL A 77 16.28 2.01 -10.57
CA VAL A 77 16.83 0.66 -10.33
C VAL A 77 15.71 -0.35 -10.55
N THR A 78 15.89 -1.28 -11.49
CA THR A 78 14.91 -2.32 -11.78
C THR A 78 15.38 -3.65 -11.20
N LEU A 79 14.52 -4.26 -10.38
CA LEU A 79 14.71 -5.61 -9.84
C LEU A 79 13.65 -6.52 -10.44
N THR A 80 14.08 -7.61 -11.08
CA THR A 80 13.18 -8.53 -11.81
C THR A 80 12.77 -9.75 -10.99
N THR A 81 13.42 -9.97 -9.84
CA THR A 81 13.15 -11.11 -8.96
C THR A 81 12.54 -10.67 -7.63
N SER A 82 11.72 -11.54 -7.05
CA SER A 82 11.21 -11.35 -5.69
C SER A 82 12.32 -11.61 -4.65
N PRO A 83 12.29 -10.94 -3.49
CA PRO A 83 13.22 -11.21 -2.40
C PRO A 83 13.02 -12.63 -1.87
N THR A 84 14.10 -13.27 -1.47
CA THR A 84 14.13 -14.61 -0.87
C THR A 84 14.66 -14.59 0.57
N SER A 85 15.30 -13.50 0.97
CA SER A 85 15.89 -13.29 2.28
C SER A 85 15.46 -11.95 2.88
N ASN A 86 15.50 -11.84 4.20
CA ASN A 86 15.13 -10.62 4.93
C ASN A 86 16.01 -9.40 4.58
N ASN A 87 17.18 -9.61 4.04
CA ASN A 87 18.13 -8.55 3.66
C ASN A 87 18.07 -8.20 2.17
N ASP A 88 17.21 -8.86 1.39
CA ASP A 88 17.09 -8.57 -0.03
C ASP A 88 16.33 -7.27 -0.27
N VAL A 89 16.73 -6.54 -1.31
CA VAL A 89 15.99 -5.35 -1.76
C VAL A 89 14.69 -5.80 -2.43
N THR A 90 13.59 -5.15 -2.08
CA THR A 90 12.26 -5.45 -2.65
C THR A 90 11.97 -4.58 -3.86
N ASN A 91 11.24 -5.12 -4.84
CA ASN A 91 10.62 -4.33 -5.91
C ASN A 91 9.16 -3.96 -5.54
N LYS A 92 8.62 -2.97 -6.25
CA LYS A 92 7.24 -2.50 -6.03
C LYS A 92 6.21 -3.63 -6.19
N GLN A 93 6.37 -4.46 -7.21
CA GLN A 93 5.45 -5.57 -7.49
C GLN A 93 5.34 -6.55 -6.32
N TYR A 94 6.46 -6.88 -5.68
CA TYR A 94 6.46 -7.74 -4.50
C TYR A 94 5.70 -7.09 -3.34
N VAL A 95 5.99 -5.82 -3.05
CA VAL A 95 5.31 -5.09 -1.97
C VAL A 95 3.80 -5.01 -2.23
N ASP A 96 3.41 -4.62 -3.44
CA ASP A 96 1.99 -4.55 -3.81
C ASP A 96 1.29 -5.91 -3.65
N SER A 97 1.95 -7.00 -4.08
CA SER A 97 1.42 -8.36 -3.95
C SER A 97 1.28 -8.80 -2.49
N GLN A 98 2.23 -8.44 -1.62
CA GLN A 98 2.15 -8.74 -0.19
C GLN A 98 0.99 -7.96 0.46
N ILE A 99 0.87 -6.67 0.14
CA ILE A 99 -0.24 -5.84 0.61
C ILE A 99 -1.58 -6.46 0.19
N GLN A 100 -1.72 -6.82 -1.09
CA GLN A 100 -2.91 -7.49 -1.63
C GLN A 100 -3.24 -8.78 -0.86
N THR A 101 -2.22 -9.59 -0.54
CA THR A 101 -2.40 -10.84 0.20
C THR A 101 -2.89 -10.59 1.64
N TYR A 102 -2.38 -9.55 2.30
CA TYR A 102 -2.77 -9.21 3.67
C TYR A 102 -4.16 -8.60 3.77
N ILE A 103 -4.61 -7.86 2.74
CA ILE A 103 -5.95 -7.28 2.69
C ILE A 103 -7.00 -8.19 2.03
N GLN A 104 -6.60 -9.36 1.50
CA GLN A 104 -7.55 -10.33 0.97
C GLN A 104 -8.51 -10.80 2.07
N GLY A 105 -9.78 -10.44 1.91
CA GLY A 105 -10.84 -10.76 2.86
C GLY A 105 -11.30 -9.58 3.73
N LEU A 106 -10.64 -8.42 3.67
CA LEU A 106 -11.08 -7.18 4.30
C LEU A 106 -11.22 -6.09 3.23
N ASP A 107 -12.44 -5.71 2.92
CA ASP A 107 -12.77 -4.55 2.09
C ASP A 107 -12.91 -3.32 3.02
N ILE A 108 -11.81 -2.58 3.17
CA ILE A 108 -11.74 -1.45 4.11
C ILE A 108 -12.44 -0.24 3.50
N ARG A 109 -13.49 0.22 4.18
CA ARG A 109 -14.22 1.45 3.84
C ARG A 109 -13.71 2.63 4.65
N GLU A 110 -13.98 3.83 4.15
CA GLU A 110 -13.75 5.06 4.93
C GLU A 110 -14.44 4.99 6.29
N SER A 111 -13.79 5.51 7.33
CA SER A 111 -14.31 5.51 8.68
C SER A 111 -15.69 6.18 8.79
N VAL A 112 -16.39 5.83 9.83
CA VAL A 112 -17.65 6.48 10.24
C VAL A 112 -17.44 7.22 11.54
N VAL A 113 -18.15 8.33 11.70
CA VAL A 113 -18.05 9.13 12.93
C VAL A 113 -18.61 8.36 14.12
N CYS A 114 -19.79 7.74 13.97
CA CYS A 114 -20.41 6.97 15.04
C CYS A 114 -21.16 5.75 14.50
N ALA A 115 -21.58 4.87 15.41
CA ALA A 115 -22.35 3.67 15.09
C ALA A 115 -23.50 3.47 16.08
N THR A 116 -24.62 2.87 15.62
CA THR A 116 -25.73 2.53 16.52
C THR A 116 -25.25 1.62 17.65
N LYS A 117 -25.73 1.86 18.89
CA LYS A 117 -25.55 0.93 20.02
C LYS A 117 -26.72 -0.03 20.12
N PRO A 118 -26.63 -1.11 20.91
CA PRO A 118 -27.69 -2.12 21.00
C PRO A 118 -29.08 -1.58 21.36
N SER A 119 -29.15 -0.48 22.10
CA SER A 119 -30.43 0.18 22.45
C SER A 119 -30.96 1.12 21.37
N GLU A 120 -30.18 1.41 20.34
CA GLU A 120 -30.55 2.30 19.21
C GLU A 120 -30.85 1.47 17.97
N THR A 121 -31.96 0.79 17.97
CA THR A 121 -32.36 -0.12 16.89
C THR A 121 -32.90 0.60 15.66
N LEU A 122 -33.26 1.88 15.77
CA LEU A 122 -33.93 2.65 14.73
C LEU A 122 -35.12 1.89 14.11
N SER A 123 -35.80 1.07 14.93
CA SER A 123 -36.91 0.22 14.47
C SER A 123 -38.12 1.03 14.00
N ASP A 124 -38.30 2.22 14.54
CA ASP A 124 -39.34 3.19 14.21
C ASP A 124 -39.00 4.11 13.02
N TRP A 125 -37.75 4.05 12.55
CA TRP A 125 -37.35 4.80 11.34
C TRP A 125 -37.87 4.12 10.07
N THR A 126 -38.43 4.91 9.17
CA THR A 126 -38.94 4.41 7.89
C THR A 126 -37.84 4.34 6.86
N TYR A 127 -37.67 3.17 6.22
CA TYR A 127 -36.76 3.01 5.09
C TYR A 127 -37.52 3.13 3.77
N SER A 128 -37.04 4.00 2.88
CA SER A 128 -37.56 4.13 1.52
C SER A 128 -36.45 4.57 0.56
N ALA A 129 -36.30 3.86 -0.54
CA ALA A 129 -35.34 4.17 -1.64
C ALA A 129 -33.93 4.55 -1.17
N GLY A 130 -33.39 3.79 -0.22
CA GLY A 130 -32.04 4.01 0.31
C GLY A 130 -31.95 5.10 1.39
N THR A 131 -33.08 5.62 1.88
CA THR A 131 -33.09 6.64 2.93
C THR A 131 -33.83 6.12 4.16
N LEU A 132 -33.22 6.27 5.33
CA LEU A 132 -33.87 6.12 6.64
C LEU A 132 -34.35 7.49 7.11
N THR A 133 -35.63 7.61 7.45
CA THR A 133 -36.25 8.84 7.92
C THR A 133 -36.71 8.66 9.35
N ALA A 134 -36.36 9.57 10.24
CA ALA A 134 -36.75 9.55 11.64
C ALA A 134 -38.29 9.71 11.76
N PRO A 135 -38.94 9.09 12.77
CA PRO A 135 -40.37 9.16 12.94
C PRO A 135 -40.86 10.53 13.45
N HIS A 136 -39.99 11.30 14.07
CA HIS A 136 -40.32 12.58 14.69
C HIS A 136 -39.39 13.69 14.23
N THR A 137 -39.84 14.92 14.24
CA THR A 137 -39.00 16.11 14.06
C THR A 137 -38.02 16.25 15.21
N GLY A 138 -36.90 16.91 14.95
CA GLY A 138 -35.85 17.13 15.91
C GLY A 138 -34.49 16.74 15.36
N VAL A 139 -33.43 17.23 16.00
CA VAL A 139 -32.07 16.93 15.64
C VAL A 139 -31.73 15.47 15.98
N GLY A 140 -31.29 14.74 14.99
CA GLY A 140 -30.91 13.34 15.15
C GLY A 140 -29.58 13.16 15.89
N SER A 141 -29.43 12.00 16.52
CA SER A 141 -28.17 11.58 17.15
C SER A 141 -28.03 10.06 17.15
N ILE A 142 -26.79 9.57 17.16
CA ILE A 142 -26.44 8.15 17.31
C ILE A 142 -25.26 8.06 18.29
N ASP A 143 -25.36 7.15 19.26
CA ASP A 143 -24.33 6.86 20.27
C ASP A 143 -23.80 8.12 20.99
N GLY A 144 -24.72 9.07 21.27
CA GLY A 144 -24.39 10.33 21.91
C GLY A 144 -23.80 11.40 21.00
N ILE A 145 -23.64 11.13 19.73
CA ILE A 145 -23.11 12.08 18.74
C ILE A 145 -24.28 12.71 17.98
N THR A 146 -24.40 14.02 18.09
CA THR A 146 -25.39 14.81 17.37
C THR A 146 -25.04 14.86 15.87
N PHE A 147 -26.04 14.75 15.01
CA PHE A 147 -25.84 14.76 13.58
C PHE A 147 -25.29 16.08 13.07
N THR A 148 -24.32 15.96 12.16
CA THR A 148 -23.90 17.04 11.27
C THR A 148 -24.08 16.59 9.83
N ARG A 149 -24.32 17.54 8.92
CA ARG A 149 -24.52 17.22 7.50
C ARG A 149 -23.31 16.49 6.94
N ASP A 150 -23.53 15.53 6.06
CA ASP A 150 -22.53 14.69 5.42
C ASP A 150 -21.73 13.76 6.37
N MET A 151 -22.11 13.73 7.65
CA MET A 151 -21.49 12.82 8.63
C MET A 151 -21.80 11.36 8.25
N ARG A 152 -20.77 10.52 8.20
CA ARG A 152 -20.93 9.08 7.96
C ARG A 152 -21.25 8.37 9.27
N VAL A 153 -22.24 7.48 9.24
CA VAL A 153 -22.69 6.71 10.39
C VAL A 153 -22.89 5.24 10.03
N LEU A 154 -22.59 4.34 10.96
CA LEU A 154 -22.86 2.92 10.82
C LEU A 154 -24.16 2.55 11.53
N VAL A 155 -25.17 2.14 10.79
CA VAL A 155 -26.39 1.53 11.33
C VAL A 155 -26.19 0.01 11.30
N LYS A 156 -26.15 -0.63 12.48
CA LYS A 156 -25.84 -2.06 12.63
C LYS A 156 -26.75 -2.84 13.59
N ASN A 157 -27.75 -2.17 14.16
CA ASN A 157 -28.62 -2.75 15.19
C ASN A 157 -30.10 -2.69 14.81
N ARG A 158 -30.44 -2.60 13.53
CA ARG A 158 -31.84 -2.64 13.11
C ARG A 158 -32.42 -4.04 13.33
N PRO A 159 -33.74 -4.13 13.66
CA PRO A 159 -34.40 -5.42 13.80
C PRO A 159 -34.27 -6.25 12.51
N GLU A 160 -34.07 -7.56 12.68
CA GLU A 160 -33.95 -8.51 11.58
C GLU A 160 -32.79 -8.20 10.64
N ASP A 161 -31.81 -7.41 11.11
CA ASP A 161 -30.62 -6.99 10.35
C ASP A 161 -30.91 -6.28 9.01
N LEU A 162 -32.18 -5.89 8.80
CA LEU A 162 -32.62 -5.21 7.59
C LEU A 162 -32.06 -3.81 7.54
N TYR A 163 -31.50 -3.47 6.37
CA TYR A 163 -30.95 -2.14 6.11
C TYR A 163 -29.78 -1.72 7.02
N ASN A 164 -29.13 -2.68 7.67
CA ASN A 164 -27.86 -2.42 8.34
C ASN A 164 -26.81 -2.07 7.29
N ASN A 165 -26.26 -0.85 7.37
CA ASN A 165 -25.38 -0.31 6.34
C ASN A 165 -24.65 0.93 6.86
N ILE A 166 -23.74 1.45 6.02
CA ILE A 166 -23.15 2.77 6.21
C ILE A 166 -24.04 3.81 5.54
N TYR A 167 -24.33 4.86 6.28
CA TYR A 167 -25.18 5.97 5.84
C TYR A 167 -24.43 7.30 5.95
N THR A 168 -24.90 8.29 5.20
CA THR A 168 -24.51 9.70 5.34
C THR A 168 -25.70 10.49 5.85
N VAL A 169 -25.51 11.41 6.77
CA VAL A 169 -26.56 12.31 7.25
C VAL A 169 -26.93 13.29 6.12
N GLU A 170 -28.08 13.08 5.52
CA GLU A 170 -28.62 13.94 4.46
C GLU A 170 -29.37 15.15 5.05
N ALA A 171 -30.11 14.94 6.14
CA ALA A 171 -30.76 16.00 6.92
C ALA A 171 -30.54 15.76 8.42
N ILE A 172 -30.16 16.81 9.13
CA ILE A 172 -29.88 16.72 10.57
C ILE A 172 -31.17 16.68 11.41
N GLY A 173 -32.31 17.16 10.84
CA GLY A 173 -33.56 17.41 11.54
C GLY A 173 -33.55 18.71 12.32
N ASP A 174 -34.73 19.23 12.57
CA ASP A 174 -35.01 20.44 13.38
C ASP A 174 -36.45 20.37 13.95
N ASP A 175 -36.95 21.43 14.53
CA ASP A 175 -38.28 21.47 15.13
C ASP A 175 -39.43 21.22 14.13
N GLU A 176 -39.18 21.40 12.83
CA GLU A 176 -40.16 21.25 11.76
C GLU A 176 -39.88 20.05 10.85
N HIS A 177 -38.64 19.56 10.82
CA HIS A 177 -38.19 18.52 9.90
C HIS A 177 -37.60 17.33 10.63
N THR A 178 -37.74 16.14 10.03
CA THR A 178 -37.16 14.90 10.53
C THR A 178 -35.70 14.72 10.06
N ALA A 179 -34.89 14.06 10.86
CA ALA A 179 -33.55 13.65 10.44
C ALA A 179 -33.63 12.56 9.36
N GLN A 180 -32.67 12.59 8.42
CA GLN A 180 -32.59 11.63 7.32
C GLN A 180 -31.15 11.12 7.14
N LEU A 181 -31.04 9.81 6.95
CA LEU A 181 -29.80 9.11 6.68
C LEU A 181 -29.87 8.48 5.30
N LYS A 182 -28.97 8.88 4.39
CA LYS A 182 -28.88 8.34 3.04
C LYS A 182 -27.84 7.21 3.00
N GLN A 183 -28.25 6.08 2.49
CA GLN A 183 -27.37 4.91 2.29
C GLN A 183 -26.20 5.25 1.36
N VAL A 184 -24.98 4.88 1.77
CA VAL A 184 -23.76 5.10 0.99
C VAL A 184 -23.58 4.00 -0.05
N GLU A 185 -23.77 2.75 0.35
CA GLU A 185 -23.59 1.58 -0.49
C GLU A 185 -24.94 0.97 -0.85
N SER A 186 -25.08 0.50 -2.09
CA SER A 186 -26.26 -0.31 -2.43
C SER A 186 -26.27 -1.60 -1.60
N LEU A 187 -27.43 -2.05 -1.16
CA LEU A 187 -27.56 -3.32 -0.44
C LEU A 187 -27.04 -4.50 -1.24
N ASP A 188 -27.14 -4.43 -2.58
CA ASP A 188 -26.66 -5.49 -3.49
C ASP A 188 -25.13 -5.51 -3.63
N SER A 189 -24.42 -4.47 -3.17
CA SER A 189 -22.97 -4.37 -3.20
C SER A 189 -22.30 -4.69 -1.85
N LEU A 190 -23.09 -5.08 -0.85
CA LEU A 190 -22.55 -5.44 0.46
C LEU A 190 -22.11 -6.91 0.48
N ASP A 191 -20.84 -7.14 0.77
CA ASP A 191 -20.25 -8.45 0.90
C ASP A 191 -19.64 -8.68 2.29
N ALA A 192 -19.50 -9.95 2.67
CA ALA A 192 -18.76 -10.32 3.87
C ALA A 192 -17.29 -9.87 3.71
N GLY A 193 -16.71 -9.33 4.78
CA GLY A 193 -15.35 -8.79 4.78
C GLY A 193 -15.29 -7.26 4.62
N ILE A 194 -16.39 -6.57 4.30
CA ILE A 194 -16.43 -5.10 4.38
C ILE A 194 -16.17 -4.67 5.82
N PHE A 195 -15.16 -3.83 6.00
CA PHE A 195 -14.69 -3.35 7.30
C PHE A 195 -14.79 -1.83 7.39
N VAL A 196 -15.22 -1.34 8.55
CA VAL A 196 -15.29 0.08 8.87
C VAL A 196 -14.80 0.36 10.27
N PHE A 197 -14.12 1.50 10.47
CA PHE A 197 -13.69 1.99 11.77
C PHE A 197 -14.63 3.07 12.28
N VAL A 198 -14.94 3.07 13.59
CA VAL A 198 -15.79 4.05 14.26
C VAL A 198 -14.92 4.99 15.09
N GLU A 199 -14.99 6.28 14.79
CA GLU A 199 -14.09 7.29 15.37
C GLU A 199 -14.57 7.80 16.74
N GLN A 200 -15.88 7.99 16.89
CA GLN A 200 -16.49 8.62 18.06
C GLN A 200 -17.70 7.83 18.58
N GLY A 201 -18.19 8.21 19.75
CA GLY A 201 -19.35 7.63 20.39
C GLY A 201 -19.14 7.35 21.86
N THR A 202 -20.20 7.10 22.60
CA THR A 202 -20.15 6.74 24.02
C THR A 202 -19.77 5.27 24.23
N ILE A 203 -20.12 4.39 23.29
CA ILE A 203 -19.91 2.94 23.37
C ILE A 203 -19.02 2.44 22.24
N ASN A 204 -19.22 2.92 21.00
CA ASN A 204 -18.54 2.38 19.83
C ASN A 204 -17.26 3.14 19.45
N GLN A 205 -16.81 4.14 20.20
CA GLN A 205 -15.58 4.86 19.90
C GLN A 205 -14.36 3.92 19.81
N ASN A 206 -13.52 4.14 18.80
CA ASN A 206 -12.29 3.36 18.57
C ASN A 206 -12.55 1.86 18.34
N THR A 207 -13.69 1.51 17.78
CA THR A 207 -14.03 0.12 17.42
C THR A 207 -13.99 -0.10 15.92
N GLY A 208 -13.61 -1.31 15.52
CA GLY A 208 -13.68 -1.77 14.13
C GLY A 208 -14.80 -2.80 13.97
N TRP A 209 -15.56 -2.67 12.90
CA TRP A 209 -16.69 -3.54 12.58
C TRP A 209 -16.54 -4.12 11.18
N VAL A 210 -16.88 -5.40 11.05
CA VAL A 210 -16.81 -6.14 9.79
C VAL A 210 -18.16 -6.79 9.51
N ILE A 211 -18.58 -6.83 8.25
CA ILE A 211 -19.70 -7.67 7.83
C ILE A 211 -19.25 -9.11 7.91
N SER A 212 -19.77 -9.85 8.88
CA SER A 212 -19.47 -11.26 9.06
C SER A 212 -20.37 -12.18 8.24
N GLN A 213 -21.56 -11.71 7.87
CA GLN A 213 -22.53 -12.47 7.13
C GLN A 213 -23.43 -11.53 6.30
N VAL A 214 -23.64 -11.91 5.04
CA VAL A 214 -24.67 -11.37 4.17
C VAL A 214 -25.60 -12.51 3.83
N ASN A 215 -26.85 -12.45 4.27
CA ASN A 215 -27.87 -13.43 3.91
C ASN A 215 -28.73 -12.87 2.76
N PRO A 216 -28.59 -13.38 1.55
CA PRO A 216 -29.50 -13.03 0.45
C PRO A 216 -30.84 -13.75 0.67
N VAL A 217 -31.67 -13.25 1.55
CA VAL A 217 -33.04 -13.75 1.68
C VAL A 217 -33.93 -12.88 0.78
N SER A 218 -34.35 -13.46 -0.34
CA SER A 218 -35.44 -13.01 -1.21
C SER A 218 -35.77 -11.52 -1.07
N SER A 219 -35.07 -10.67 -1.81
CA SER A 219 -35.24 -9.22 -1.96
C SER A 219 -34.81 -8.28 -0.81
N GLN A 220 -34.20 -8.77 0.27
CA GLN A 220 -33.68 -7.93 1.34
C GLN A 220 -32.37 -8.53 1.86
N ASN A 221 -31.25 -7.88 1.57
CA ASN A 221 -29.95 -8.32 2.08
C ASN A 221 -29.84 -7.98 3.58
N GLN A 222 -29.73 -9.01 4.38
CA GLN A 222 -29.43 -8.89 5.83
C GLN A 222 -27.93 -8.82 6.01
N CYS A 223 -27.44 -7.74 6.60
CA CYS A 223 -26.02 -7.60 6.95
C CYS A 223 -25.84 -7.68 8.46
N ILE A 224 -25.04 -8.68 8.88
CA ILE A 224 -24.65 -8.83 10.27
C ILE A 224 -23.27 -8.22 10.44
N TRP A 225 -23.18 -7.16 11.22
CA TRP A 225 -21.95 -6.51 11.60
C TRP A 225 -21.42 -7.07 12.91
N THR A 226 -20.19 -7.56 12.89
CA THR A 226 -19.49 -8.11 14.06
C THR A 226 -18.32 -7.22 14.42
N GLN A 227 -18.14 -6.96 15.70
CA GLN A 227 -16.98 -6.21 16.18
C GLN A 227 -15.71 -7.02 15.95
N PHE A 228 -14.79 -6.45 15.17
CA PHE A 228 -13.50 -7.06 14.85
C PHE A 228 -12.39 -6.56 15.78
N SER A 229 -12.41 -5.28 16.14
CA SER A 229 -11.51 -4.70 17.12
C SER A 229 -12.28 -3.77 18.05
N GLY A 230 -11.87 -3.70 19.28
CA GLY A 230 -12.45 -2.82 20.29
C GLY A 230 -11.36 -2.11 21.07
N ALA A 231 -11.73 -1.15 21.90
CA ALA A 231 -10.85 -0.56 22.89
C ALA A 231 -10.40 -1.66 23.86
N GLY A 232 -9.40 -2.42 23.47
CA GLY A 232 -8.89 -3.60 24.15
C GLY A 232 -8.12 -3.30 25.45
N ALA A 233 -8.54 -2.28 26.19
CA ALA A 233 -8.01 -2.04 27.54
C ALA A 233 -8.55 -3.03 28.59
N GLN A 234 -9.59 -3.79 28.28
CA GLN A 234 -10.12 -4.77 29.24
C GLN A 234 -9.60 -6.21 29.06
N ALA A 235 -9.08 -6.57 27.89
CA ALA A 235 -8.59 -7.92 27.68
C ALA A 235 -7.22 -8.20 28.31
N LEU A 236 -6.41 -7.18 28.60
CA LEU A 236 -5.11 -7.37 29.28
C LEU A 236 -5.25 -7.44 30.81
N ALA A 237 -6.29 -6.87 31.40
CA ALA A 237 -6.52 -6.93 32.85
C ALA A 237 -6.96 -8.33 33.34
N THR A 238 -7.46 -9.18 32.41
CA THR A 238 -7.85 -10.58 32.72
C THR A 238 -6.74 -11.59 32.46
N LEU A 239 -5.60 -11.18 31.94
CA LEU A 239 -4.43 -12.02 31.68
C LEU A 239 -3.38 -11.97 32.81
N SER A 240 -3.64 -11.24 33.90
CA SER A 240 -2.70 -11.12 35.02
C SER A 240 -2.78 -12.25 36.06
N ASP A 241 -3.60 -13.29 35.82
CA ASP A 241 -3.77 -14.41 36.72
C ASP A 241 -3.49 -15.77 36.05
N VAL A 242 -2.31 -15.88 35.40
CA VAL A 242 -1.73 -17.19 35.07
C VAL A 242 -0.27 -17.21 35.48
#